data_9e85a99f60c81bfde78c56e0005c5cf9
#
_entry.id   9e85a99f60c81bfde78c56e0005c5cf9
#
_cell.length_a   1.000
_cell.length_b   1.000
_cell.length_c   1.000
_cell.angle_alpha   90.00
_cell.angle_beta   90.00
_cell.angle_gamma   90.00
#
_symmetry.space_group_name_H-M   'P 1'
#
loop_
_entity.id
_entity.type
_entity.pdbx_description
1 polymer ?
#
loop_
_entity_poly.entity_id
_entity_poly.type
_entity_poly.pdbx_seq_one_letter_code
_entity_poly.pdbx_strand_id
1 'polypeptide(L)'
;VISNADPRHTLLTLVDPTHLTPDFVMKLQNYRMPGTVAKVNLALSALPRFTALNADDVALRGRIHIGPEIDYLERAFDESKYGNFSPHPYLEVTIPSLTDPSLAPSGKYVMSVYMQYAPFKLKNADWDSQRSSLGETVVKTLAEYAPNLPALVEDGQIITPKDLETTYGLTGGHIFHGELALDQFFTMRPLLDWARYNTPIQNLYLCGSGTHPGAGLTGCSGANAAREILKQLRQ
;
A
#
# COMPACT_ATOMS: atom_id res chain seq x y z
N VAL A 1 13.80 22.77 -1.95
CA VAL A 1 13.75 21.34 -1.57
C VAL A 1 12.42 20.75 -2.02
N ILE A 2 12.43 19.50 -2.52
CA ILE A 2 11.23 18.79 -2.95
C ILE A 2 11.17 17.47 -2.19
N SER A 3 10.11 17.24 -1.41
CA SER A 3 9.90 16.03 -0.64
C SER A 3 8.90 15.10 -1.33
N ASN A 4 9.30 13.85 -1.53
CA ASN A 4 8.43 12.76 -1.96
C ASN A 4 7.95 11.88 -0.79
N ALA A 5 8.39 12.16 0.43
CA ALA A 5 7.86 11.51 1.62
C ALA A 5 6.41 11.99 1.89
N ASP A 6 5.70 11.25 2.74
CA ASP A 6 4.34 11.66 3.09
C ASP A 6 4.31 13.01 3.83
N PRO A 7 3.17 13.71 3.83
CA PRO A 7 3.07 15.03 4.42
C PRO A 7 3.38 15.08 5.92
N ARG A 8 2.97 14.05 6.68
CA ARG A 8 3.24 14.01 8.13
C ARG A 8 4.72 13.75 8.40
N HIS A 9 5.31 12.80 7.71
CA HIS A 9 6.74 12.52 7.84
C HIS A 9 7.58 13.76 7.46
N THR A 10 7.27 14.38 6.33
CA THR A 10 7.98 15.59 5.89
C THR A 10 7.89 16.72 6.91
N LEU A 11 6.70 17.05 7.39
CA LEU A 11 6.44 18.29 8.13
C LEU A 11 6.43 18.13 9.66
N LEU A 12 6.37 16.88 10.18
CA LEU A 12 6.42 16.64 11.64
C LEU A 12 7.67 15.89 12.07
N THR A 13 8.46 15.32 11.13
CA THR A 13 9.67 14.56 11.45
C THR A 13 10.92 15.17 10.81
N LEU A 14 10.87 15.51 9.50
CA LEU A 14 12.03 16.08 8.79
C LEU A 14 12.16 17.60 8.99
N VAL A 15 11.06 18.29 9.23
CA VAL A 15 11.02 19.72 9.59
C VAL A 15 10.78 19.85 11.09
N ASP A 16 11.47 20.77 11.76
CA ASP A 16 11.16 21.09 13.14
C ASP A 16 9.76 21.74 13.22
N PRO A 17 8.79 21.15 13.93
CA PRO A 17 7.44 21.66 14.02
C PRO A 17 7.33 23.09 14.62
N THR A 18 8.37 23.58 15.29
CA THR A 18 8.41 24.95 15.81
C THR A 18 8.36 26.02 14.72
N HIS A 19 8.69 25.66 13.48
CA HIS A 19 8.56 26.51 12.29
C HIS A 19 7.14 26.52 11.69
N LEU A 20 6.21 25.75 12.24
CA LEU A 20 4.84 25.63 11.79
C LEU A 20 3.87 26.25 12.78
N THR A 21 2.75 26.79 12.31
CA THR A 21 1.72 27.28 13.23
C THR A 21 1.03 26.13 13.97
N PRO A 22 0.60 26.32 15.22
CA PRO A 22 -0.09 25.26 15.98
C PRO A 22 -1.33 24.71 15.27
N ASP A 23 -2.11 25.55 14.60
CA ASP A 23 -3.28 25.14 13.81
C ASP A 23 -2.89 24.21 12.65
N PHE A 24 -1.81 24.52 11.94
CA PHE A 24 -1.30 23.70 10.86
C PHE A 24 -0.82 22.33 11.37
N VAL A 25 -0.07 22.31 12.47
CA VAL A 25 0.40 21.07 13.12
C VAL A 25 -0.78 20.21 13.53
N MET A 26 -1.81 20.80 14.16
CA MET A 26 -3.02 20.10 14.57
C MET A 26 -3.76 19.49 13.37
N LYS A 27 -3.95 20.25 12.29
CA LYS A 27 -4.56 19.74 11.04
C LYS A 27 -3.78 18.57 10.47
N LEU A 28 -2.45 18.66 10.45
CA LEU A 28 -1.59 17.62 9.93
C LEU A 28 -1.58 16.36 10.81
N GLN A 29 -1.66 16.52 12.14
CA GLN A 29 -1.82 15.39 13.06
C GLN A 29 -3.16 14.66 12.88
N ASN A 30 -4.21 15.39 12.51
CA ASN A 30 -5.54 14.85 12.23
C ASN A 30 -5.67 14.25 10.81
N TYR A 31 -4.69 14.47 9.93
CA TYR A 31 -4.66 13.86 8.62
C TYR A 31 -4.59 12.33 8.76
N ARG A 32 -5.62 11.62 8.28
CA ARG A 32 -5.76 10.18 8.51
C ARG A 32 -4.84 9.39 7.59
N MET A 33 -4.01 8.54 8.22
CA MET A 33 -2.98 7.74 7.54
C MET A 33 -2.95 6.27 7.94
N PRO A 34 -3.94 5.68 8.62
CA PRO A 34 -3.87 4.25 8.93
C PRO A 34 -3.98 3.44 7.64
N GLY A 35 -2.93 2.69 7.33
CA GLY A 35 -2.91 1.75 6.21
C GLY A 35 -3.75 0.51 6.51
N THR A 36 -4.19 -0.15 5.45
CA THR A 36 -5.01 -1.37 5.53
C THR A 36 -4.49 -2.47 4.60
N VAL A 37 -3.20 -2.44 4.30
CA VAL A 37 -2.58 -3.31 3.31
C VAL A 37 -1.44 -4.11 3.93
N ALA A 38 -1.41 -5.40 3.63
CA ALA A 38 -0.24 -6.23 3.83
C ALA A 38 0.24 -6.80 2.50
N LYS A 39 1.49 -7.26 2.47
CA LYS A 39 2.08 -7.90 1.30
C LYS A 39 2.70 -9.23 1.69
N VAL A 40 2.45 -10.25 0.89
CA VAL A 40 3.06 -11.57 1.03
C VAL A 40 3.78 -11.91 -0.27
N ASN A 41 5.08 -12.17 -0.18
CA ASN A 41 5.87 -12.67 -1.31
C ASN A 41 6.19 -14.13 -1.03
N LEU A 42 5.93 -15.00 -2.00
CA LEU A 42 6.14 -16.44 -1.88
C LEU A 42 7.17 -16.90 -2.91
N ALA A 43 8.12 -17.73 -2.48
CA ALA A 43 9.00 -18.49 -3.35
C ALA A 43 8.33 -19.84 -3.65
N LEU A 44 8.17 -20.14 -4.93
CA LEU A 44 7.45 -21.34 -5.39
C LEU A 44 8.35 -22.27 -6.18
N SER A 45 8.24 -23.58 -5.91
CA SER A 45 8.95 -24.64 -6.65
C SER A 45 8.40 -24.91 -8.05
N ALA A 46 7.16 -24.50 -8.33
CA ALA A 46 6.50 -24.60 -9.63
C ALA A 46 5.35 -23.58 -9.74
N LEU A 47 4.75 -23.44 -10.94
CA LEU A 47 3.57 -22.61 -11.13
C LEU A 47 2.33 -23.24 -10.48
N PRO A 48 1.52 -22.44 -9.76
CA PRO A 48 0.25 -22.89 -9.22
C PRO A 48 -0.76 -23.13 -10.36
N ARG A 49 -1.65 -24.09 -10.15
CA ARG A 49 -2.74 -24.42 -11.07
C ARG A 49 -4.05 -23.84 -10.55
N PHE A 50 -4.45 -22.72 -11.11
CA PHE A 50 -5.75 -22.13 -10.81
C PHE A 50 -6.87 -22.92 -11.48
N THR A 51 -7.88 -23.30 -10.72
CA THR A 51 -9.00 -24.12 -11.20
C THR A 51 -9.82 -23.46 -12.32
N ALA A 52 -9.84 -22.11 -12.35
CA ALA A 52 -10.52 -21.33 -13.37
C ALA A 52 -9.71 -21.17 -14.68
N LEU A 53 -8.44 -21.56 -14.71
CA LEU A 53 -7.57 -21.40 -15.87
C LEU A 53 -7.26 -22.78 -16.49
N ASN A 54 -7.50 -22.88 -17.80
CA ASN A 54 -7.04 -24.02 -18.58
C ASN A 54 -5.55 -23.88 -18.84
N ALA A 55 -4.71 -24.51 -18.07
CA ALA A 55 -3.27 -24.74 -18.28
C ALA A 55 -2.47 -23.67 -19.10
N ASP A 56 -3.04 -22.51 -19.31
CA ASP A 56 -2.47 -21.40 -20.10
C ASP A 56 -1.74 -20.44 -19.15
N ASP A 57 -0.43 -20.53 -19.12
CA ASP A 57 0.45 -19.67 -18.32
C ASP A 57 0.49 -18.23 -18.82
N VAL A 58 -0.03 -17.91 -20.01
CA VAL A 58 -0.16 -16.54 -20.51
C VAL A 58 -1.09 -15.71 -19.61
N ALA A 59 -2.20 -16.29 -19.16
CA ALA A 59 -3.11 -15.62 -18.23
C ALA A 59 -2.45 -15.36 -16.86
N LEU A 60 -1.50 -16.18 -16.43
CA LEU A 60 -0.76 -16.00 -15.18
C LEU A 60 0.25 -14.84 -15.23
N ARG A 61 0.57 -14.29 -16.42
CA ARG A 61 1.41 -13.08 -16.56
C ARG A 61 0.66 -11.81 -16.21
N GLY A 62 -0.65 -11.89 -16.13
CA GLY A 62 -1.53 -10.80 -15.73
C GLY A 62 -1.62 -10.64 -14.22
N ARG A 63 -2.62 -9.88 -13.81
CA ARG A 63 -2.99 -9.66 -12.42
C ARG A 63 -4.21 -10.50 -12.10
N ILE A 64 -4.10 -11.31 -11.07
CA ILE A 64 -5.16 -12.20 -10.61
C ILE A 64 -5.80 -11.54 -9.38
N HIS A 65 -7.13 -11.43 -9.39
CA HIS A 65 -7.90 -10.89 -8.27
C HIS A 65 -8.74 -12.00 -7.63
N ILE A 66 -8.69 -12.10 -6.31
CA ILE A 66 -9.58 -12.93 -5.51
C ILE A 66 -10.47 -12.01 -4.70
N GLY A 67 -11.72 -11.93 -5.12
CA GLY A 67 -12.79 -11.10 -4.57
C GLY A 67 -14.02 -11.33 -5.44
N PRO A 68 -14.71 -12.48 -5.26
CA PRO A 68 -15.68 -12.99 -6.24
C PRO A 68 -16.94 -12.12 -6.37
N GLU A 69 -17.25 -11.31 -5.35
CA GLU A 69 -18.44 -10.46 -5.32
C GLU A 69 -18.22 -9.21 -4.46
N ILE A 70 -19.09 -8.21 -4.61
CA ILE A 70 -19.01 -6.95 -3.85
C ILE A 70 -19.14 -7.20 -2.34
N ASP A 71 -20.06 -8.06 -1.93
CA ASP A 71 -20.27 -8.39 -0.52
C ASP A 71 -19.04 -9.08 0.12
N TYR A 72 -18.24 -9.79 -0.67
CA TYR A 72 -16.98 -10.34 -0.20
C TYR A 72 -16.00 -9.24 0.18
N LEU A 73 -15.89 -8.22 -0.66
CA LEU A 73 -15.02 -7.06 -0.40
C LEU A 73 -15.48 -6.28 0.83
N GLU A 74 -16.80 -6.08 0.96
CA GLU A 74 -17.38 -5.37 2.11
C GLU A 74 -17.14 -6.13 3.41
N ARG A 75 -17.36 -7.44 3.45
CA ARG A 75 -17.04 -8.28 4.63
C ARG A 75 -15.55 -8.26 4.97
N ALA A 76 -14.68 -8.30 3.97
CA ALA A 76 -13.25 -8.20 4.20
C ALA A 76 -12.86 -6.84 4.80
N PHE A 77 -13.50 -5.75 4.36
CA PHE A 77 -13.28 -4.42 4.90
C PHE A 77 -13.86 -4.26 6.31
N ASP A 78 -15.04 -4.82 6.60
CA ASP A 78 -15.67 -4.74 7.90
C ASP A 78 -14.77 -5.26 9.03
N GLU A 79 -14.06 -6.36 8.83
CA GLU A 79 -13.12 -6.89 9.81
C GLU A 79 -12.04 -5.83 10.17
N SER A 80 -11.56 -5.08 9.20
CA SER A 80 -10.56 -4.05 9.44
C SER A 80 -11.07 -2.88 10.27
N LYS A 81 -12.36 -2.54 10.17
CA LYS A 81 -13.01 -1.51 11.01
C LYS A 81 -12.99 -1.88 12.48
N TYR A 82 -13.01 -3.18 12.78
CA TYR A 82 -12.95 -3.71 14.15
C TYR A 82 -11.55 -4.05 14.62
N GLY A 83 -10.52 -3.78 13.82
CA GLY A 83 -9.13 -4.01 14.16
C GLY A 83 -8.68 -5.45 13.97
N ASN A 84 -9.32 -6.18 13.07
CA ASN A 84 -8.94 -7.53 12.65
C ASN A 84 -8.55 -7.52 11.18
N PHE A 85 -7.72 -8.46 10.73
CA PHE A 85 -7.64 -8.77 9.32
C PHE A 85 -8.66 -9.86 8.95
N SER A 86 -9.18 -9.79 7.72
CA SER A 86 -10.23 -10.72 7.30
C SER A 86 -9.71 -12.17 7.22
N PRO A 87 -10.48 -13.17 7.67
CA PRO A 87 -10.20 -14.57 7.40
C PRO A 87 -10.41 -14.96 5.91
N HIS A 88 -11.10 -14.10 5.15
CA HIS A 88 -11.30 -14.19 3.71
C HIS A 88 -10.92 -12.86 3.04
N PRO A 89 -9.61 -12.57 2.94
CA PRO A 89 -9.13 -11.28 2.45
C PRO A 89 -9.30 -11.15 0.94
N TYR A 90 -9.48 -9.92 0.47
CA TYR A 90 -9.26 -9.60 -0.93
C TYR A 90 -7.76 -9.72 -1.24
N LEU A 91 -7.44 -10.43 -2.32
CA LEU A 91 -6.07 -10.62 -2.77
C LEU A 91 -5.91 -10.15 -4.21
N GLU A 92 -4.81 -9.45 -4.45
CA GLU A 92 -4.31 -9.15 -5.78
C GLU A 92 -2.95 -9.83 -5.93
N VAL A 93 -2.84 -10.70 -6.92
CA VAL A 93 -1.71 -11.60 -7.09
C VAL A 93 -1.03 -11.36 -8.42
N THR A 94 0.30 -11.33 -8.41
CA THR A 94 1.13 -11.33 -9.62
C THR A 94 2.24 -12.37 -9.48
N ILE A 95 2.72 -12.89 -10.62
CA ILE A 95 3.87 -13.80 -10.69
C ILE A 95 4.95 -13.13 -11.55
N PRO A 96 5.69 -12.15 -10.98
CA PRO A 96 6.60 -11.29 -11.75
C PRO A 96 7.72 -12.06 -12.46
N SER A 97 8.13 -13.22 -11.94
CA SER A 97 9.13 -14.09 -12.58
C SER A 97 8.67 -14.68 -13.93
N LEU A 98 7.38 -14.65 -14.27
CA LEU A 98 6.89 -14.99 -15.60
C LEU A 98 7.18 -13.91 -16.65
N THR A 99 7.36 -12.66 -16.21
CA THR A 99 7.69 -11.52 -17.08
C THR A 99 9.18 -11.22 -17.04
N ASP A 100 9.78 -11.34 -15.85
CA ASP A 100 11.22 -11.20 -15.65
C ASP A 100 11.80 -12.47 -15.00
N PRO A 101 12.33 -13.40 -15.82
CA PRO A 101 12.91 -14.66 -15.31
C PRO A 101 14.13 -14.47 -14.40
N SER A 102 14.74 -13.29 -14.36
CA SER A 102 15.89 -13.02 -13.49
C SER A 102 15.53 -12.96 -12.00
N LEU A 103 14.24 -12.86 -11.67
CA LEU A 103 13.74 -12.78 -10.30
C LEU A 103 13.69 -14.12 -9.56
N ALA A 104 13.91 -15.24 -10.25
CA ALA A 104 13.91 -16.57 -9.65
C ALA A 104 14.92 -17.51 -10.34
N PRO A 105 15.44 -18.53 -9.64
CA PRO A 105 16.20 -19.60 -10.28
C PRO A 105 15.37 -20.32 -11.36
N SER A 106 16.07 -20.95 -12.32
CA SER A 106 15.39 -21.72 -13.38
C SER A 106 14.42 -22.76 -12.82
N GLY A 107 13.20 -22.76 -13.31
CA GLY A 107 12.14 -23.68 -12.87
C GLY A 107 11.44 -23.28 -11.56
N LYS A 108 11.87 -22.19 -10.91
CA LYS A 108 11.23 -21.62 -9.73
C LYS A 108 10.53 -20.30 -10.04
N TYR A 109 9.64 -19.86 -9.15
CA TYR A 109 8.82 -18.68 -9.38
C TYR A 109 8.69 -17.84 -8.11
N VAL A 110 8.49 -16.54 -8.29
CA VAL A 110 8.11 -15.61 -7.23
C VAL A 110 6.65 -15.21 -7.45
N MET A 111 5.85 -15.37 -6.41
CA MET A 111 4.49 -14.84 -6.35
C MET A 111 4.44 -13.67 -5.38
N SER A 112 3.85 -12.58 -5.81
CA SER A 112 3.67 -11.38 -5.00
C SER A 112 2.18 -11.15 -4.79
N VAL A 113 1.75 -11.18 -3.53
CA VAL A 113 0.36 -11.05 -3.11
C VAL A 113 0.19 -9.74 -2.34
N TYR A 114 -0.70 -8.91 -2.82
CA TYR A 114 -1.21 -7.73 -2.13
C TYR A 114 -2.50 -8.13 -1.43
N MET A 115 -2.56 -7.96 -0.12
CA MET A 115 -3.69 -8.36 0.70
C MET A 115 -4.44 -7.15 1.25
N GLN A 116 -5.74 -7.15 1.14
CA GLN A 116 -6.67 -6.23 1.81
C GLN A 116 -7.80 -7.03 2.50
N TYR A 117 -8.16 -6.73 3.73
CA TYR A 117 -7.72 -5.56 4.52
C TYR A 117 -6.94 -6.03 5.73
N ALA A 118 -5.81 -5.40 5.97
CA ALA A 118 -4.95 -5.63 7.12
C ALA A 118 -4.76 -4.28 7.85
N PRO A 119 -5.48 -3.99 8.95
CA PRO A 119 -5.46 -2.68 9.59
C PRO A 119 -4.11 -2.40 10.25
N PHE A 120 -3.64 -1.15 10.21
CA PHE A 120 -2.38 -0.76 10.83
C PHE A 120 -2.30 -1.12 12.32
N LYS A 121 -3.40 -0.95 13.05
CA LYS A 121 -3.53 -1.34 14.46
C LYS A 121 -4.49 -2.50 14.62
N LEU A 122 -4.00 -3.60 15.18
CA LEU A 122 -4.84 -4.70 15.62
C LEU A 122 -5.48 -4.38 16.99
N LYS A 123 -6.70 -4.87 17.20
CA LYS A 123 -7.47 -4.57 18.42
C LYS A 123 -6.89 -5.23 19.68
N ASN A 124 -6.55 -6.51 19.61
CA ASN A 124 -6.16 -7.33 20.78
C ASN A 124 -4.84 -8.10 20.53
N ALA A 125 -4.05 -7.67 19.58
CA ALA A 125 -2.81 -8.33 19.18
C ALA A 125 -1.82 -7.31 18.62
N ASP A 126 -0.61 -7.74 18.36
CA ASP A 126 0.39 -7.01 17.59
C ASP A 126 0.76 -7.77 16.30
N TRP A 127 1.37 -7.06 15.35
CA TRP A 127 1.73 -7.64 14.07
C TRP A 127 2.87 -8.65 14.16
N ASP A 128 3.71 -8.58 15.17
CA ASP A 128 4.81 -9.53 15.33
C ASP A 128 4.26 -10.92 15.68
N SER A 129 3.23 -10.98 16.55
CA SER A 129 2.53 -12.23 16.90
C SER A 129 1.59 -12.74 15.79
N GLN A 130 1.02 -11.86 14.97
CA GLN A 130 0.03 -12.22 13.94
C GLN A 130 0.63 -12.44 12.56
N ARG A 131 1.91 -12.19 12.35
CA ARG A 131 2.59 -12.31 11.07
C ARG A 131 2.39 -13.67 10.40
N SER A 132 2.66 -14.76 11.12
CA SER A 132 2.50 -16.12 10.59
C SER A 132 1.06 -16.43 10.23
N SER A 133 0.11 -16.07 11.09
CA SER A 133 -1.32 -16.26 10.86
C SER A 133 -1.82 -15.51 9.62
N LEU A 134 -1.29 -14.29 9.38
CA LEU A 134 -1.57 -13.55 8.16
C LEU A 134 -1.11 -14.31 6.90
N GLY A 135 0.13 -14.81 6.92
CA GLY A 135 0.67 -15.60 5.81
C GLY A 135 -0.11 -16.87 5.54
N GLU A 136 -0.45 -17.62 6.61
CA GLU A 136 -1.29 -18.82 6.52
C GLU A 136 -2.67 -18.52 5.95
N THR A 137 -3.29 -17.41 6.35
CA THR A 137 -4.59 -16.96 5.83
C THR A 137 -4.52 -16.68 4.34
N VAL A 138 -3.47 -16.00 3.88
CA VAL A 138 -3.26 -15.74 2.44
C VAL A 138 -3.09 -17.05 1.67
N VAL A 139 -2.23 -17.95 2.14
CA VAL A 139 -2.00 -19.24 1.46
C VAL A 139 -3.26 -20.10 1.45
N LYS A 140 -4.02 -20.11 2.55
CA LYS A 140 -5.31 -20.83 2.66
C LYS A 140 -6.34 -20.28 1.66
N THR A 141 -6.49 -18.96 1.59
CA THR A 141 -7.41 -18.32 0.63
C THR A 141 -7.02 -18.63 -0.81
N LEU A 142 -5.73 -18.57 -1.13
CA LEU A 142 -5.23 -18.93 -2.46
C LEU A 142 -5.47 -20.40 -2.79
N ALA A 143 -5.38 -21.30 -1.81
CA ALA A 143 -5.59 -22.73 -2.01
C ALA A 143 -7.03 -23.10 -2.42
N GLU A 144 -8.01 -22.25 -2.11
CA GLU A 144 -9.40 -22.42 -2.57
C GLU A 144 -9.48 -22.33 -4.11
N TYR A 145 -8.60 -21.54 -4.73
CA TYR A 145 -8.55 -21.30 -6.19
C TYR A 145 -7.40 -22.02 -6.88
N ALA A 146 -6.34 -22.37 -6.16
CA ALA A 146 -5.17 -23.10 -6.63
C ALA A 146 -4.79 -24.18 -5.59
N PRO A 147 -5.48 -25.34 -5.56
CA PRO A 147 -5.34 -26.34 -4.48
C PRO A 147 -3.94 -26.91 -4.31
N ASN A 148 -3.11 -26.85 -5.34
CA ASN A 148 -1.72 -27.32 -5.27
C ASN A 148 -0.74 -26.28 -4.70
N LEU A 149 -1.15 -25.03 -4.48
CA LEU A 149 -0.26 -23.94 -4.05
C LEU A 149 0.46 -24.26 -2.73
N PRO A 150 -0.21 -24.74 -1.65
CA PRO A 150 0.47 -24.98 -0.39
C PRO A 150 1.68 -25.91 -0.48
N ALA A 151 1.61 -26.91 -1.38
CA ALA A 151 2.70 -27.86 -1.61
C ALA A 151 3.86 -27.27 -2.44
N LEU A 152 3.66 -26.12 -3.07
CA LEU A 152 4.65 -25.45 -3.92
C LEU A 152 5.42 -24.37 -3.18
N VAL A 153 4.92 -23.89 -2.03
CA VAL A 153 5.57 -22.84 -1.25
C VAL A 153 6.83 -23.39 -0.59
N GLU A 154 7.99 -22.85 -0.96
CA GLU A 154 9.29 -23.17 -0.35
C GLU A 154 9.64 -22.19 0.78
N ASP A 155 9.28 -20.91 0.60
CA ASP A 155 9.57 -19.85 1.57
C ASP A 155 8.59 -18.67 1.36
N GLY A 156 8.48 -17.79 2.37
CA GLY A 156 7.59 -16.64 2.30
C GLY A 156 8.08 -15.45 3.12
N GLN A 157 7.96 -14.26 2.53
CA GLN A 157 8.17 -12.99 3.21
C GLN A 157 6.82 -12.32 3.45
N ILE A 158 6.51 -12.00 4.70
CA ILE A 158 5.29 -11.33 5.09
C ILE A 158 5.64 -9.92 5.55
N ILE A 159 5.10 -8.93 4.87
CA ILE A 159 5.27 -7.49 5.15
C ILE A 159 3.94 -6.98 5.68
N THR A 160 3.90 -6.69 6.96
CA THR A 160 2.73 -6.16 7.66
C THR A 160 2.61 -4.64 7.46
N PRO A 161 1.46 -4.02 7.77
CA PRO A 161 1.34 -2.56 7.77
C PRO A 161 2.37 -1.88 8.70
N LYS A 162 2.75 -2.51 9.81
CA LYS A 162 3.78 -2.01 10.73
C LYS A 162 5.17 -2.03 10.07
N ASP A 163 5.49 -3.07 9.31
CA ASP A 163 6.76 -3.12 8.57
C ASP A 163 6.84 -2.05 7.48
N LEU A 164 5.70 -1.72 6.84
CA LEU A 164 5.63 -0.62 5.88
C LEU A 164 6.02 0.72 6.53
N GLU A 165 5.65 0.94 7.79
CA GLU A 165 6.09 2.12 8.53
C GLU A 165 7.55 2.00 8.98
N THR A 166 7.91 0.93 9.68
CA THR A 166 9.21 0.82 10.33
C THR A 166 10.38 0.63 9.37
N THR A 167 10.16 -0.08 8.26
CA THR A 167 11.21 -0.40 7.27
C THR A 167 11.24 0.59 6.12
N TYR A 168 10.06 1.04 5.66
CA TYR A 168 9.94 1.87 4.46
C TYR A 168 9.58 3.33 4.77
N GLY A 169 9.37 3.70 6.04
CA GLY A 169 9.05 5.06 6.47
C GLY A 169 7.67 5.56 6.02
N LEU A 170 6.74 4.65 5.70
CA LEU A 170 5.38 5.01 5.31
C LEU A 170 4.54 5.23 6.57
N THR A 171 4.25 6.46 6.91
CA THR A 171 3.48 6.80 8.12
C THR A 171 2.16 6.04 8.18
N GLY A 172 1.91 5.34 9.29
CA GLY A 172 0.74 4.48 9.47
C GLY A 172 0.69 3.28 8.53
N GLY A 173 1.80 2.92 7.86
CA GLY A 173 1.84 1.86 6.85
C GLY A 173 1.00 2.16 5.60
N HIS A 174 0.70 3.44 5.33
CA HIS A 174 -0.22 3.81 4.25
C HIS A 174 0.50 4.02 2.93
N ILE A 175 0.35 3.08 1.99
CA ILE A 175 1.05 3.09 0.69
C ILE A 175 0.71 4.28 -0.22
N PHE A 176 -0.40 4.98 0.02
CA PHE A 176 -0.81 6.17 -0.73
C PHE A 176 -0.60 7.48 0.05
N HIS A 177 0.18 7.46 1.13
CA HIS A 177 0.49 8.63 1.94
C HIS A 177 -0.76 9.33 2.51
N GLY A 178 -1.75 8.57 2.95
CA GLY A 178 -3.00 9.03 3.55
C GLY A 178 -4.26 8.49 2.87
N GLU A 179 -5.33 8.39 3.64
CA GLU A 179 -6.63 7.90 3.16
C GLU A 179 -7.12 8.69 1.93
N LEU A 180 -7.81 7.97 1.04
CA LEU A 180 -8.50 8.53 -0.12
C LEU A 180 -9.97 8.82 0.21
N ALA A 181 -10.23 9.34 1.40
CA ALA A 181 -11.55 9.76 1.81
C ALA A 181 -11.92 11.10 1.16
N LEU A 182 -13.23 11.37 0.99
CA LEU A 182 -13.72 12.55 0.28
C LEU A 182 -13.24 13.87 0.90
N ASP A 183 -13.04 13.90 2.21
CA ASP A 183 -12.50 15.05 2.95
C ASP A 183 -10.96 15.13 2.96
N GLN A 184 -10.29 14.17 2.31
CA GLN A 184 -8.83 14.12 2.11
C GLN A 184 -8.45 13.95 0.64
N PHE A 185 -9.33 14.36 -0.28
CA PHE A 185 -9.13 14.19 -1.71
C PHE A 185 -9.17 15.55 -2.44
N PHE A 186 -8.78 15.60 -3.69
CA PHE A 186 -8.76 16.82 -4.51
C PHE A 186 -8.06 18.00 -3.81
N THR A 187 -8.77 19.10 -3.63
CA THR A 187 -8.28 20.35 -3.01
C THR A 187 -8.07 20.25 -1.50
N MET A 188 -8.50 19.15 -0.89
CA MET A 188 -8.28 18.84 0.52
C MET A 188 -6.98 18.07 0.77
N ARG A 189 -6.23 17.72 -0.27
CA ARG A 189 -5.05 16.87 -0.16
C ARG A 189 -3.74 17.63 -0.36
N PRO A 190 -2.80 17.66 0.60
CA PRO A 190 -2.83 17.02 1.93
C PRO A 190 -3.77 17.70 2.92
N LEU A 191 -3.93 19.01 2.84
CA LEU A 191 -4.78 19.85 3.70
C LEU A 191 -5.46 20.92 2.86
N LEU A 192 -6.61 21.37 3.31
CA LEU A 192 -7.29 22.53 2.74
C LEU A 192 -6.32 23.74 2.73
N ASP A 193 -6.34 24.50 1.65
CA ASP A 193 -5.46 25.64 1.34
C ASP A 193 -4.02 25.26 0.95
N TRP A 194 -3.60 24.00 1.10
CA TRP A 194 -2.23 23.52 0.82
C TRP A 194 -2.15 22.52 -0.33
N ALA A 195 -3.16 22.47 -1.20
CA ALA A 195 -3.21 21.52 -2.32
C ALA A 195 -2.28 21.86 -3.50
N ARG A 196 -1.57 23.00 -3.45
CA ARG A 196 -0.71 23.48 -4.54
C ARG A 196 0.77 23.14 -4.38
N TYR A 197 1.06 22.02 -3.73
CA TYR A 197 2.41 21.45 -3.56
C TYR A 197 3.39 22.26 -2.71
N ASN A 198 3.11 23.51 -2.40
CA ASN A 198 3.88 24.32 -1.46
C ASN A 198 3.57 23.94 -0.01
N THR A 199 4.45 24.37 0.89
CA THR A 199 4.31 24.19 2.34
C THR A 199 4.45 25.54 3.05
N PRO A 200 4.14 25.65 4.34
CA PRO A 200 4.43 26.86 5.11
C PRO A 200 5.93 27.21 5.16
N ILE A 201 6.80 26.24 4.87
CA ILE A 201 8.24 26.45 4.84
C ILE A 201 8.65 26.94 3.46
N GLN A 202 9.29 28.10 3.40
CA GLN A 202 9.74 28.70 2.15
C GLN A 202 10.67 27.75 1.38
N ASN A 203 10.42 27.58 0.07
CA ASN A 203 11.19 26.71 -0.83
C ASN A 203 11.14 25.20 -0.48
N LEU A 204 10.18 24.77 0.34
CA LEU A 204 9.88 23.36 0.56
C LEU A 204 8.57 22.98 -0.13
N TYR A 205 8.62 21.97 -0.99
CA TYR A 205 7.49 21.48 -1.78
C TYR A 205 7.26 20.00 -1.54
N LEU A 206 6.00 19.56 -1.69
CA LEU A 206 5.61 18.16 -1.66
C LEU A 206 5.27 17.68 -3.08
N CYS A 207 5.66 16.44 -3.45
CA CYS A 207 5.40 15.90 -4.78
C CYS A 207 4.92 14.44 -4.78
N GLY A 208 4.75 13.84 -3.60
CA GLY A 208 4.37 12.43 -3.46
C GLY A 208 2.86 12.17 -3.54
N SER A 209 2.47 10.93 -3.33
CA SER A 209 1.06 10.48 -3.31
C SER A 209 0.20 11.17 -2.26
N GLY A 210 0.81 11.78 -1.23
CA GLY A 210 0.13 12.62 -0.25
C GLY A 210 -0.37 13.96 -0.81
N THR A 211 -0.09 14.31 -2.06
CA THR A 211 -0.55 15.54 -2.72
C THR A 211 -1.56 15.24 -3.83
N HIS A 212 -2.28 16.26 -4.30
CA HIS A 212 -3.21 16.12 -5.43
C HIS A 212 -2.49 15.64 -6.71
N PRO A 213 -3.07 14.75 -7.53
CA PRO A 213 -4.37 14.06 -7.41
C PRO A 213 -4.36 12.89 -6.44
N GLY A 214 -3.24 12.58 -5.83
CA GLY A 214 -3.07 11.44 -4.95
C GLY A 214 -2.93 10.12 -5.70
N ALA A 215 -2.91 9.07 -4.97
CA ALA A 215 -2.91 7.64 -5.28
C ALA A 215 -2.18 7.15 -6.54
N GLY A 216 -1.34 6.16 -6.34
CA GLY A 216 -0.75 5.36 -7.40
C GLY A 216 0.48 5.95 -8.08
N LEU A 217 1.03 5.18 -9.00
CA LEU A 217 2.28 5.47 -9.73
C LEU A 217 2.01 6.23 -11.04
N THR A 218 1.13 7.22 -11.02
CA THR A 218 0.74 7.96 -12.23
C THR A 218 1.75 9.03 -12.64
N GLY A 219 2.64 9.45 -11.74
CA GLY A 219 3.54 10.59 -11.94
C GLY A 219 2.84 11.97 -11.91
N CYS A 220 1.51 12.00 -11.80
CA CYS A 220 0.74 13.25 -11.89
C CYS A 220 1.07 14.25 -10.78
N SER A 221 1.21 13.79 -9.54
CA SER A 221 1.60 14.65 -8.40
C SER A 221 2.95 15.33 -8.63
N GLY A 222 3.95 14.55 -9.09
CA GLY A 222 5.27 15.08 -9.42
C GLY A 222 5.25 16.06 -10.59
N ALA A 223 4.52 15.75 -11.65
CA ALA A 223 4.39 16.63 -12.84
C ALA A 223 3.70 17.96 -12.48
N ASN A 224 2.66 17.91 -11.65
CA ASN A 224 1.97 19.11 -11.20
C ASN A 224 2.84 19.95 -10.25
N ALA A 225 3.53 19.31 -9.31
CA ALA A 225 4.49 19.98 -8.42
C ALA A 225 5.57 20.70 -9.23
N ALA A 226 6.16 20.05 -10.23
CA ALA A 226 7.16 20.65 -11.09
C ALA A 226 6.63 21.88 -11.83
N ARG A 227 5.40 21.85 -12.35
CA ARG A 227 4.77 23.01 -13.01
C ARG A 227 4.60 24.19 -12.06
N GLU A 228 4.12 23.95 -10.86
CA GLU A 228 3.95 25.04 -9.84
C GLU A 228 5.29 25.61 -9.39
N ILE A 229 6.30 24.79 -9.17
CA ILE A 229 7.65 25.24 -8.80
C ILE A 229 8.25 26.09 -9.90
N LEU A 230 8.20 25.64 -11.17
CA LEU A 230 8.74 26.39 -12.30
C LEU A 230 8.01 27.73 -12.52
N LYS A 231 6.70 27.77 -12.25
CA LYS A 231 5.93 29.03 -12.30
C LYS A 231 6.39 30.01 -11.23
N GLN A 232 6.65 29.56 -10.01
CA GLN A 232 7.11 30.42 -8.91
C GLN A 232 8.54 30.91 -9.13
N LEU A 233 9.43 30.12 -9.72
CA LEU A 233 10.81 30.51 -10.02
C LEU A 233 10.93 31.53 -11.17
N ARG A 234 9.87 31.76 -11.93
CA ARG A 234 9.82 32.75 -13.02
C ARG A 234 9.25 34.11 -12.60
N GLN A 235 8.73 34.20 -11.38
CA GLN A 235 8.23 35.44 -10.76
C GLN A 235 9.31 36.10 -9.92
#